data_6b1f081acea5143342c2fe9bfcdb6dd3
#
_entry.id   6b1f081acea5143342c2fe9bfcdb6dd3
#
_cell.length_a   1.000
_cell.length_b   1.000
_cell.length_c   1.000
_cell.angle_alpha   90.00
_cell.angle_beta   90.00
_cell.angle_gamma   90.00
#
_symmetry.space_group_name_H-M   'P 1'
#
loop_
_entity.id
_entity.type
_entity.pdbx_description
1 polymer ?
#
loop_
_entity_poly.entity_id
_entity_poly.type
_entity_poly.pdbx_seq_one_letter_code
_entity_poly.pdbx_strand_id
1 'polypeptide(L)'
;TSIGLKNKNNHAFNYQFINYNRSDNYNGFQNRIQHNAIWKGWTLANSFSLTNFSLLNNKGSFLRPSIDISKELKQLNNWRLGFSYLQEQNNSRFKNTDTLIPGSFSFDIYSAYLKSDESKRNRYRLTFFTRSDKYAVFKDFVRGDRSLNLNLQTELLANAKRQLYINTTFRKLKVYNIAVSKQQEDETILGRVEYVMNEWKGLLTGNMLYEVGAGQEQRRDFAYLEVPAGTGQYAWNDYNSDG
;
A
#
# COMPACT_ATOMS: atom_id res chain seq x y z
N THR A 1 -4.42 0.62 -26.50
CA THR A 1 -3.23 0.32 -27.33
C THR A 1 -2.06 0.05 -26.41
N SER A 2 -1.27 -0.96 -26.70
CA SER A 2 -0.01 -1.26 -25.97
C SER A 2 1.12 -1.51 -26.98
N ILE A 3 2.32 -1.06 -26.61
CA ILE A 3 3.54 -1.30 -27.38
C ILE A 3 4.57 -1.86 -26.39
N GLY A 4 5.11 -3.03 -26.70
CA GLY A 4 6.13 -3.69 -25.90
C GLY A 4 7.39 -3.93 -26.71
N LEU A 5 8.55 -3.62 -26.13
CA LEU A 5 9.87 -3.90 -26.67
C LEU A 5 10.64 -4.77 -25.68
N LYS A 6 11.18 -5.87 -26.14
CA LYS A 6 12.01 -6.76 -25.33
C LYS A 6 13.32 -7.05 -26.04
N ASN A 7 14.42 -6.82 -25.36
CA ASN A 7 15.76 -7.14 -25.89
C ASN A 7 16.21 -8.52 -25.37
N LYS A 8 17.10 -9.19 -26.14
CA LYS A 8 17.76 -10.45 -25.75
C LYS A 8 18.55 -10.35 -24.42
N ASN A 9 18.95 -9.14 -24.02
CA ASN A 9 19.71 -8.86 -22.79
C ASN A 9 18.84 -8.58 -21.56
N ASN A 10 17.65 -9.17 -21.44
CA ASN A 10 16.75 -9.01 -20.30
C ASN A 10 16.29 -7.57 -20.02
N HIS A 11 16.26 -6.72 -21.05
CA HIS A 11 15.59 -5.42 -20.99
C HIS A 11 14.19 -5.55 -21.57
N ALA A 12 13.19 -5.09 -20.84
CA ALA A 12 11.81 -5.04 -21.29
C ALA A 12 11.25 -3.64 -21.06
N PHE A 13 10.66 -3.08 -22.09
CA PHE A 13 9.93 -1.81 -22.03
C PHE A 13 8.51 -2.05 -22.52
N ASN A 14 7.53 -1.55 -21.79
CA ASN A 14 6.14 -1.62 -22.18
C ASN A 14 5.48 -0.25 -21.98
N TYR A 15 4.82 0.23 -23.02
CA TYR A 15 3.96 1.41 -22.95
C TYR A 15 2.53 1.00 -23.24
N GLN A 16 1.60 1.48 -22.42
CA GLN A 16 0.17 1.24 -22.55
C GLN A 16 -0.59 2.56 -22.48
N PHE A 17 -1.46 2.78 -23.46
CA PHE A 17 -2.44 3.86 -23.49
C PHE A 17 -3.84 3.27 -23.40
N ILE A 18 -4.64 3.76 -22.46
CA ILE A 18 -6.05 3.38 -22.29
C ILE A 18 -6.89 4.65 -22.30
N ASN A 19 -7.92 4.66 -23.11
CA ASN A 19 -8.93 5.70 -23.10
C ASN A 19 -10.21 5.15 -22.44
N TYR A 20 -10.78 5.92 -21.54
CA TYR A 20 -12.01 5.59 -20.81
C TYR A 20 -13.10 6.57 -21.22
N ASN A 21 -14.24 6.04 -21.61
CA ASN A 21 -15.46 6.81 -21.84
C ASN A 21 -16.63 5.99 -21.28
N ARG A 22 -17.28 6.50 -20.25
CA ARG A 22 -18.37 5.83 -19.55
C ARG A 22 -19.64 6.67 -19.60
N SER A 23 -20.78 6.00 -19.48
CA SER A 23 -22.13 6.63 -19.55
C SER A 23 -22.42 7.58 -18.37
N ASP A 24 -21.64 7.50 -17.27
CA ASP A 24 -21.75 8.39 -16.10
C ASP A 24 -20.96 9.70 -16.24
N ASN A 25 -20.70 10.15 -17.47
CA ASN A 25 -19.89 11.32 -17.84
C ASN A 25 -18.41 11.23 -17.37
N TYR A 26 -17.91 10.03 -17.10
CA TYR A 26 -16.50 9.82 -16.85
C TYR A 26 -15.76 9.70 -18.18
N ASN A 27 -14.91 10.69 -18.44
CA ASN A 27 -13.98 10.69 -19.55
C ASN A 27 -12.56 10.77 -19.02
N GLY A 28 -11.68 9.95 -19.53
CA GLY A 28 -10.30 9.96 -19.07
C GLY A 28 -9.37 9.15 -19.94
N PHE A 29 -8.09 9.31 -19.70
CA PHE A 29 -7.06 8.52 -20.34
C PHE A 29 -5.97 8.16 -19.36
N GLN A 30 -5.37 7.00 -19.55
CA GLN A 30 -4.23 6.53 -18.77
C GLN A 30 -3.04 6.27 -19.68
N ASN A 31 -1.89 6.78 -19.26
CA ASN A 31 -0.59 6.42 -19.79
C ASN A 31 0.13 5.57 -18.76
N ARG A 32 0.65 4.42 -19.16
CA ARG A 32 1.45 3.56 -18.31
C ARG A 32 2.72 3.17 -19.02
N ILE A 33 3.84 3.36 -18.34
CA ILE A 33 5.17 2.96 -18.78
C ILE A 33 5.71 1.97 -17.77
N GLN A 34 6.28 0.86 -18.24
CA GLN A 34 6.99 -0.11 -17.42
C GLN A 34 8.33 -0.42 -18.08
N HIS A 35 9.38 -0.43 -17.29
CA HIS A 35 10.71 -0.76 -17.75
C HIS A 35 11.39 -1.67 -16.72
N ASN A 36 11.91 -2.79 -17.21
CA ASN A 36 12.70 -3.73 -16.42
C ASN A 36 14.04 -3.95 -17.13
N ALA A 37 15.12 -3.96 -16.36
CA ALA A 37 16.45 -4.23 -16.85
C ALA A 37 17.25 -5.07 -15.86
N ILE A 38 18.02 -6.01 -16.36
CA ILE A 38 18.96 -6.81 -15.57
C ILE A 38 20.34 -6.71 -16.23
N TRP A 39 21.34 -6.24 -15.47
CA TRP A 39 22.68 -6.07 -15.97
C TRP A 39 23.72 -6.29 -14.87
N LYS A 40 24.65 -7.22 -15.08
CA LYS A 40 25.76 -7.55 -14.16
C LYS A 40 25.34 -7.69 -12.69
N GLY A 41 24.22 -8.36 -12.42
CA GLY A 41 23.66 -8.56 -11.09
C GLY A 41 22.88 -7.35 -10.53
N TRP A 42 22.78 -6.25 -11.28
CA TRP A 42 21.82 -5.20 -11.01
C TRP A 42 20.47 -5.55 -11.60
N THR A 43 19.42 -5.23 -10.87
CA THR A 43 18.03 -5.29 -11.36
C THR A 43 17.43 -3.90 -11.17
N LEU A 44 16.81 -3.40 -12.22
CA LEU A 44 16.09 -2.14 -12.25
C LEU A 44 14.66 -2.44 -12.68
N ALA A 45 13.69 -2.00 -11.90
CA ALA A 45 12.27 -2.08 -12.23
C ALA A 45 11.62 -0.70 -12.03
N ASN A 46 11.11 -0.12 -13.11
CA ASN A 46 10.45 1.18 -13.08
C ASN A 46 9.02 1.03 -13.58
N SER A 47 8.13 1.75 -12.96
CA SER A 47 6.76 1.89 -13.44
C SER A 47 6.31 3.33 -13.26
N PHE A 48 5.63 3.85 -14.24
CA PHE A 48 5.00 5.14 -14.20
C PHE A 48 3.58 5.00 -14.73
N SER A 49 2.59 5.46 -13.98
CA SER A 49 1.20 5.50 -14.42
C SER A 49 0.62 6.86 -14.11
N LEU A 50 0.04 7.48 -15.13
CA LEU A 50 -0.70 8.73 -15.03
C LEU A 50 -2.07 8.55 -15.67
N THR A 51 -3.11 8.67 -14.86
CA THR A 51 -4.50 8.71 -15.31
C THR A 51 -5.02 10.12 -15.16
N ASN A 52 -5.52 10.72 -16.24
CA ASN A 52 -6.27 11.98 -16.18
C ASN A 52 -7.74 11.67 -16.41
N PHE A 53 -8.61 12.33 -15.67
CA PHE A 53 -10.05 12.11 -15.77
C PHE A 53 -10.85 13.40 -15.57
N SER A 54 -12.03 13.38 -16.13
CA SER A 54 -13.04 14.41 -15.98
C SER A 54 -14.40 13.76 -15.77
N LEU A 55 -15.09 14.18 -14.73
CA LEU A 55 -16.48 13.89 -14.40
C LEU A 55 -17.32 15.15 -14.61
N LEU A 56 -18.64 15.08 -14.40
CA LEU A 56 -19.54 16.22 -14.55
C LEU A 56 -19.03 17.45 -13.77
N ASN A 57 -18.81 17.28 -12.45
CA ASN A 57 -18.44 18.37 -11.54
C ASN A 57 -16.97 18.37 -11.13
N ASN A 58 -16.22 17.32 -11.44
CA ASN A 58 -14.87 17.08 -10.96
C ASN A 58 -13.92 16.81 -12.11
N LYS A 59 -12.66 17.15 -11.93
CA LYS A 59 -11.54 16.77 -12.80
C LYS A 59 -10.38 16.32 -11.94
N GLY A 60 -9.47 15.54 -12.47
CA GLY A 60 -8.30 15.17 -11.69
C GLY A 60 -7.29 14.33 -12.41
N SER A 61 -6.27 13.95 -11.67
CA SER A 61 -5.23 13.05 -12.11
C SER A 61 -4.87 12.06 -10.99
N PHE A 62 -4.49 10.86 -11.42
CA PHE A 62 -3.97 9.84 -10.54
C PHE A 62 -2.58 9.43 -11.01
N LEU A 63 -1.56 9.75 -10.20
CA LEU A 63 -0.15 9.57 -10.50
C LEU A 63 0.45 8.48 -9.61
N ARG A 64 1.17 7.53 -10.22
CA ARG A 64 1.86 6.42 -9.55
C ARG A 64 3.22 6.13 -10.18
N PRO A 65 4.27 6.88 -9.88
CA PRO A 65 5.63 6.48 -10.20
C PRO A 65 6.15 5.47 -9.18
N SER A 66 6.93 4.50 -9.64
CA SER A 66 7.72 3.62 -8.79
C SER A 66 9.05 3.28 -9.43
N ILE A 67 10.08 3.17 -8.61
CA ILE A 67 11.43 2.76 -8.99
C ILE A 67 11.89 1.73 -7.97
N ASP A 68 12.43 0.62 -8.43
CA ASP A 68 13.15 -0.35 -7.61
C ASP A 68 14.50 -0.64 -8.26
N ILE A 69 15.56 -0.47 -7.50
CA ILE A 69 16.92 -0.80 -7.93
C ILE A 69 17.53 -1.73 -6.90
N SER A 70 18.11 -2.83 -7.35
CA SER A 70 18.75 -3.78 -6.44
C SER A 70 19.99 -4.41 -7.05
N LYS A 71 20.90 -4.81 -6.15
CA LYS A 71 22.16 -5.48 -6.50
C LYS A 71 22.22 -6.85 -5.84
N GLU A 72 22.51 -7.85 -6.63
CA GLU A 72 22.85 -9.19 -6.17
C GLU A 72 24.27 -9.22 -5.62
N LEU A 73 24.44 -9.71 -4.41
CA LEU A 73 25.68 -9.84 -3.66
C LEU A 73 26.17 -11.31 -3.72
N LYS A 74 26.83 -11.68 -4.79
CA LYS A 74 27.27 -13.07 -5.02
C LYS A 74 28.16 -13.61 -3.88
N GLN A 75 28.99 -12.75 -3.30
CA GLN A 75 29.87 -13.11 -2.16
C GLN A 75 29.09 -13.42 -0.88
N LEU A 76 27.84 -12.99 -0.78
CA LEU A 76 26.95 -13.22 0.36
C LEU A 76 25.82 -14.19 -0.04
N ASN A 77 26.14 -15.32 -0.64
CA ASN A 77 25.18 -16.35 -1.03
C ASN A 77 23.99 -15.80 -1.86
N ASN A 78 24.27 -14.90 -2.80
CA ASN A 78 23.30 -14.25 -3.68
C ASN A 78 22.23 -13.41 -2.93
N TRP A 79 22.56 -12.91 -1.76
CA TRP A 79 21.71 -11.92 -1.10
C TRP A 79 21.55 -10.70 -2.01
N ARG A 80 20.44 -10.02 -1.88
CA ARG A 80 20.12 -8.84 -2.69
C ARG A 80 19.86 -7.63 -1.80
N LEU A 81 20.68 -6.60 -1.99
CA LEU A 81 20.46 -5.28 -1.39
C LEU A 81 19.69 -4.42 -2.40
N GLY A 82 18.64 -3.75 -1.97
CA GLY A 82 17.84 -2.91 -2.86
C GLY A 82 17.32 -1.66 -2.18
N PHE A 83 16.95 -0.73 -3.04
CA PHE A 83 16.29 0.52 -2.69
C PHE A 83 15.07 0.70 -3.60
N SER A 84 13.95 1.15 -3.03
CA SER A 84 12.76 1.46 -3.81
C SER A 84 12.15 2.79 -3.40
N TYR A 85 11.53 3.44 -4.38
CA TYR A 85 10.70 4.62 -4.23
C TYR A 85 9.34 4.34 -4.86
N LEU A 86 8.29 4.76 -4.16
CA LEU A 86 6.92 4.73 -4.67
C LEU A 86 6.23 6.03 -4.23
N GLN A 87 5.50 6.63 -5.14
CA GLN A 87 4.57 7.72 -4.85
C GLN A 87 3.19 7.34 -5.35
N GLU A 88 2.18 7.74 -4.61
CA GLU A 88 0.80 7.69 -5.07
C GLU A 88 0.14 9.05 -4.77
N GLN A 89 -0.47 9.64 -5.80
CA GLN A 89 -1.17 10.91 -5.66
C GLN A 89 -2.49 10.87 -6.43
N ASN A 90 -3.58 11.00 -5.70
CA ASN A 90 -4.91 11.24 -6.23
C ASN A 90 -5.22 12.73 -6.08
N ASN A 91 -5.14 13.46 -7.19
CA ASN A 91 -5.43 14.89 -7.25
C ASN A 91 -6.79 15.08 -7.92
N SER A 92 -7.85 15.09 -7.14
CA SER A 92 -9.21 15.32 -7.61
C SER A 92 -9.68 16.71 -7.18
N ARG A 93 -10.27 17.49 -8.10
CA ARG A 93 -10.66 18.88 -7.88
C ARG A 93 -12.08 19.15 -8.35
N PHE A 94 -12.77 20.04 -7.66
CA PHE A 94 -14.00 20.64 -8.16
C PHE A 94 -13.71 21.55 -9.36
N LYS A 95 -14.52 21.45 -10.43
CA LYS A 95 -14.30 22.26 -11.65
C LYS A 95 -14.56 23.74 -11.44
N ASN A 96 -15.49 24.09 -10.56
CA ASN A 96 -15.93 25.47 -10.31
C ASN A 96 -14.96 26.27 -9.42
N THR A 97 -14.38 25.62 -8.39
CA THR A 97 -13.53 26.30 -7.40
C THR A 97 -12.05 25.97 -7.56
N ASP A 98 -11.72 24.91 -8.30
CA ASP A 98 -10.39 24.34 -8.44
C ASP A 98 -9.77 23.92 -7.09
N THR A 99 -10.61 23.64 -6.09
CA THR A 99 -10.21 23.14 -4.78
C THR A 99 -10.13 21.63 -4.78
N LEU A 100 -9.21 21.05 -4.01
CA LEU A 100 -9.08 19.61 -3.82
C LEU A 100 -10.32 19.07 -3.12
N ILE A 101 -10.77 17.89 -3.58
CA ILE A 101 -11.84 17.15 -2.94
C ILE A 101 -11.29 16.46 -1.69
N PRO A 102 -12.05 16.33 -0.59
CA PRO A 102 -11.58 15.70 0.66
C PRO A 102 -11.01 14.28 0.51
N GLY A 103 -11.42 13.53 -0.51
CA GLY A 103 -10.87 12.21 -0.84
C GLY A 103 -9.54 12.24 -1.62
N SER A 104 -8.99 13.43 -1.92
CA SER A 104 -7.67 13.55 -2.54
C SER A 104 -6.58 13.27 -1.53
N PHE A 105 -5.52 12.57 -1.96
CA PHE A 105 -4.40 12.22 -1.11
C PHE A 105 -3.09 12.18 -1.89
N SER A 106 -1.99 12.28 -1.19
CA SER A 106 -0.66 12.04 -1.74
C SER A 106 0.22 11.42 -0.67
N PHE A 107 1.01 10.41 -1.04
CA PHE A 107 2.05 9.88 -0.17
C PHE A 107 3.27 9.44 -0.95
N ASP A 108 4.42 9.46 -0.26
CA ASP A 108 5.70 8.98 -0.74
C ASP A 108 6.22 7.87 0.18
N ILE A 109 6.74 6.79 -0.41
CA ILE A 109 7.39 5.69 0.30
C ILE A 109 8.82 5.52 -0.23
N TYR A 110 9.79 5.57 0.67
CA TYR A 110 11.18 5.22 0.41
C TYR A 110 11.52 3.98 1.21
N SER A 111 12.12 2.99 0.55
CA SER A 111 12.47 1.73 1.19
C SER A 111 13.91 1.33 0.87
N ALA A 112 14.58 0.75 1.85
CA ALA A 112 15.83 0.01 1.68
C ALA A 112 15.61 -1.41 2.19
N TYR A 113 16.06 -2.41 1.46
CA TYR A 113 15.85 -3.79 1.85
C TYR A 113 17.06 -4.68 1.59
N LEU A 114 17.18 -5.69 2.43
CA LEU A 114 18.10 -6.79 2.27
C LEU A 114 17.29 -8.09 2.24
N LYS A 115 17.42 -8.88 1.18
CA LYS A 115 16.72 -10.15 1.06
C LYS A 115 17.66 -11.28 0.65
N SER A 116 17.40 -12.48 1.15
CA SER A 116 18.13 -13.69 0.76
C SER A 116 17.79 -14.11 -0.68
N ASP A 117 18.52 -15.06 -1.18
CA ASP A 117 18.25 -15.70 -2.47
C ASP A 117 16.85 -16.32 -2.47
N GLU A 118 15.96 -15.81 -3.33
CA GLU A 118 14.57 -16.28 -3.46
C GLU A 118 14.43 -17.68 -4.07
N SER A 119 15.52 -18.22 -4.68
CA SER A 119 15.54 -19.58 -5.17
C SER A 119 15.66 -20.62 -4.04
N LYS A 120 16.08 -20.19 -2.85
CA LYS A 120 16.21 -21.05 -1.68
C LYS A 120 14.86 -21.28 -1.00
N ARG A 121 14.70 -22.43 -0.34
CA ARG A 121 13.49 -22.72 0.42
C ARG A 121 13.38 -21.86 1.69
N ASN A 122 14.51 -21.62 2.37
CA ASN A 122 14.53 -20.68 3.48
C ASN A 122 14.79 -19.27 2.96
N ARG A 123 13.92 -18.34 3.30
CA ARG A 123 13.95 -16.96 2.81
C ARG A 123 13.90 -15.99 3.96
N TYR A 124 14.67 -14.92 3.83
CA TYR A 124 14.77 -13.84 4.81
C TYR A 124 14.67 -12.51 4.09
N ARG A 125 13.96 -11.58 4.68
CA ARG A 125 13.88 -10.20 4.19
C ARG A 125 13.82 -9.24 5.36
N LEU A 126 14.71 -8.25 5.34
CA LEU A 126 14.67 -7.11 6.22
C LEU A 126 14.40 -5.87 5.38
N THR A 127 13.39 -5.09 5.74
CA THR A 127 13.00 -3.88 5.01
C THR A 127 12.86 -2.73 6.00
N PHE A 128 13.62 -1.67 5.77
CA PHE A 128 13.39 -0.37 6.39
C PHE A 128 12.64 0.51 5.39
N PHE A 129 11.53 1.13 5.81
CA PHE A 129 10.83 2.06 4.94
C PHE A 129 10.22 3.22 5.71
N THR A 130 10.09 4.34 5.02
CA THR A 130 9.43 5.53 5.52
C THR A 130 8.32 5.93 4.57
N ARG A 131 7.17 6.26 5.13
CA ARG A 131 6.02 6.78 4.41
C ARG A 131 5.69 8.17 4.93
N SER A 132 5.50 9.13 4.02
CA SER A 132 5.07 10.49 4.34
C SER A 132 3.72 10.74 3.68
N ASP A 133 2.70 11.04 4.47
CA ASP A 133 1.35 11.31 4.02
C ASP A 133 1.07 12.81 3.95
N LYS A 134 0.41 13.23 2.87
CA LYS A 134 0.01 14.61 2.58
C LYS A 134 -1.50 14.64 2.36
N TYR A 135 -2.15 15.59 2.96
CA TYR A 135 -3.60 15.75 2.98
C TYR A 135 -4.03 16.94 2.14
N ALA A 136 -5.21 16.83 1.54
CA ALA A 136 -5.79 17.90 0.76
C ALA A 136 -6.25 19.06 1.65
N VAL A 137 -5.73 20.27 1.40
CA VAL A 137 -6.13 21.50 2.07
C VAL A 137 -6.33 22.58 1.01
N PHE A 138 -7.57 22.99 0.76
CA PHE A 138 -7.93 23.93 -0.32
C PHE A 138 -7.39 23.48 -1.69
N LYS A 139 -6.32 24.11 -2.17
CA LYS A 139 -5.72 23.85 -3.48
C LYS A 139 -4.44 23.02 -3.41
N ASP A 140 -3.91 22.76 -2.22
CA ASP A 140 -2.58 22.21 -2.02
C ASP A 140 -2.60 20.92 -1.18
N PHE A 141 -1.55 20.13 -1.34
CA PHE A 141 -1.27 18.99 -0.46
C PHE A 141 -0.33 19.42 0.67
N VAL A 142 -0.81 19.35 1.91
CA VAL A 142 -0.06 19.70 3.10
C VAL A 142 0.41 18.43 3.80
N ARG A 143 1.67 18.39 4.20
CA ARG A 143 2.26 17.27 4.94
C ARG A 143 1.58 17.15 6.31
N GLY A 144 1.04 15.96 6.59
CA GLY A 144 0.39 15.65 7.87
C GLY A 144 1.25 14.83 8.81
N ASP A 145 1.70 13.67 8.35
CA ASP A 145 2.44 12.74 9.19
C ASP A 145 3.51 11.96 8.41
N ARG A 146 4.31 11.19 9.15
CA ARG A 146 5.33 10.31 8.60
C ARG A 146 5.51 9.11 9.51
N SER A 147 5.53 7.92 8.92
CA SER A 147 5.90 6.70 9.62
C SER A 147 7.31 6.24 9.24
N LEU A 148 8.03 5.73 10.25
CA LEU A 148 9.26 4.95 10.09
C LEU A 148 8.93 3.51 10.43
N ASN A 149 9.32 2.58 9.57
CA ASN A 149 8.95 1.18 9.72
C ASN A 149 10.17 0.29 9.51
N LEU A 150 10.27 -0.74 10.35
CA LEU A 150 11.22 -1.83 10.17
C LEU A 150 10.44 -3.14 10.10
N ASN A 151 10.51 -3.83 8.98
CA ASN A 151 9.82 -5.09 8.75
C ASN A 151 10.83 -6.23 8.60
N LEU A 152 10.59 -7.31 9.32
CA LEU A 152 11.31 -8.58 9.23
C LEU A 152 10.36 -9.67 8.73
N GLN A 153 10.72 -10.32 7.64
CA GLN A 153 10.04 -11.49 7.11
C GLN A 153 10.99 -12.67 7.08
N THR A 154 10.54 -13.81 7.58
CA THR A 154 11.32 -15.05 7.60
C THR A 154 10.41 -16.22 7.23
N GLU A 155 10.86 -17.04 6.29
CA GLU A 155 10.19 -18.25 5.84
C GLU A 155 11.18 -19.41 5.93
N LEU A 156 10.95 -20.33 6.84
CA LEU A 156 11.76 -21.54 7.03
C LEU A 156 10.98 -22.73 6.46
N LEU A 157 11.19 -23.04 5.19
CA LEU A 157 10.43 -24.03 4.42
C LEU A 157 11.30 -25.22 3.97
N ALA A 158 12.57 -25.26 4.35
CA ALA A 158 13.48 -26.35 3.95
C ALA A 158 13.05 -27.69 4.52
N ASN A 159 12.50 -27.71 5.72
CA ASN A 159 11.94 -28.91 6.33
C ASN A 159 10.44 -29.01 6.03
N ALA A 160 10.06 -30.00 5.21
CA ALA A 160 8.65 -30.22 4.85
C ALA A 160 7.74 -30.60 6.03
N LYS A 161 8.33 -31.11 7.13
CA LYS A 161 7.58 -31.49 8.34
C LYS A 161 7.39 -30.34 9.32
N ARG A 162 8.24 -29.32 9.25
CA ARG A 162 8.24 -28.18 10.17
C ARG A 162 8.49 -26.91 9.37
N GLN A 163 7.48 -26.10 9.25
CA GLN A 163 7.54 -24.84 8.50
C GLN A 163 7.23 -23.69 9.43
N LEU A 164 7.99 -22.62 9.32
CA LEU A 164 7.82 -21.41 10.14
C LEU A 164 7.78 -20.19 9.25
N TYR A 165 6.75 -19.38 9.45
CA TYR A 165 6.57 -18.06 8.82
C TYR A 165 6.56 -17.02 9.92
N ILE A 166 7.38 -15.99 9.78
CA ILE A 166 7.40 -14.84 10.66
C ILE A 166 7.29 -13.58 9.80
N ASN A 167 6.38 -12.71 10.17
CA ASN A 167 6.28 -11.36 9.60
C ASN A 167 6.04 -10.37 10.74
N THR A 168 7.02 -9.53 11.02
CA THR A 168 6.94 -8.56 12.11
C THR A 168 7.30 -7.18 11.61
N THR A 169 6.52 -6.19 11.98
CA THR A 169 6.75 -4.78 11.64
C THR A 169 6.74 -3.94 12.92
N PHE A 170 7.84 -3.27 13.17
CA PHE A 170 7.89 -2.15 14.11
C PHE A 170 7.58 -0.86 13.34
N ARG A 171 6.65 -0.06 13.84
CA ARG A 171 6.25 1.22 13.27
C ARG A 171 6.34 2.32 14.32
N LYS A 172 6.92 3.45 13.90
CA LYS A 172 6.89 4.72 14.65
C LYS A 172 6.24 5.79 13.80
N LEU A 173 5.11 6.32 14.26
CA LEU A 173 4.37 7.39 13.61
C LEU A 173 4.67 8.73 14.28
N LYS A 174 4.99 9.73 13.46
CA LYS A 174 5.17 11.12 13.89
C LYS A 174 4.20 12.03 13.14
N VAL A 175 3.47 12.84 13.87
CA VAL A 175 2.50 13.81 13.34
C VAL A 175 3.16 15.19 13.27
N TYR A 176 3.24 15.75 12.06
CA TYR A 176 3.81 17.10 11.83
C TYR A 176 2.76 18.20 11.85
N ASN A 177 1.53 17.87 11.47
CA ASN A 177 0.44 18.82 11.44
C ASN A 177 -0.86 18.17 11.91
N ILE A 178 -1.20 18.43 13.17
CA ILE A 178 -2.39 17.90 13.84
C ILE A 178 -3.68 18.43 13.19
N ALA A 179 -3.66 19.61 12.60
CA ALA A 179 -4.86 20.18 11.99
C ALA A 179 -5.31 19.42 10.73
N VAL A 180 -4.42 18.72 10.06
CA VAL A 180 -4.73 17.98 8.81
C VAL A 180 -4.62 16.48 8.96
N SER A 181 -3.72 15.97 9.79
CA SER A 181 -3.61 14.54 10.11
C SER A 181 -4.58 14.18 11.23
N LYS A 182 -5.40 13.17 10.97
CA LYS A 182 -6.30 12.59 12.00
C LYS A 182 -5.62 11.48 12.83
N GLN A 183 -4.32 11.26 12.60
CA GLN A 183 -3.53 10.25 13.30
C GLN A 183 -3.01 10.80 14.63
N GLN A 184 -2.71 9.91 15.56
CA GLN A 184 -1.97 10.21 16.78
C GLN A 184 -0.59 9.60 16.69
N GLU A 185 0.41 10.26 17.29
CA GLU A 185 1.76 9.71 17.39
C GLU A 185 1.72 8.42 18.19
N ASP A 186 2.28 7.36 17.63
CA ASP A 186 2.36 6.06 18.28
C ASP A 186 3.60 5.26 17.88
N GLU A 187 3.91 4.27 18.70
CA GLU A 187 4.89 3.23 18.41
C GLU A 187 4.19 1.88 18.55
N THR A 188 4.15 1.11 17.46
CA THR A 188 3.43 -0.14 17.42
C THR A 188 4.29 -1.28 16.88
N ILE A 189 4.03 -2.49 17.38
CA ILE A 189 4.57 -3.73 16.85
C ILE A 189 3.40 -4.53 16.32
N LEU A 190 3.48 -4.88 15.03
CA LEU A 190 2.58 -5.79 14.37
C LEU A 190 3.35 -7.06 14.07
N GLY A 191 2.84 -8.20 14.48
CA GLY A 191 3.53 -9.47 14.28
C GLY A 191 2.57 -10.61 13.97
N ARG A 192 3.00 -11.48 13.05
CA ARG A 192 2.36 -12.74 12.75
C ARG A 192 3.41 -13.82 12.71
N VAL A 193 3.18 -14.88 13.48
CA VAL A 193 3.98 -16.09 13.48
C VAL A 193 3.06 -17.27 13.18
N GLU A 194 3.40 -18.03 12.17
CA GLU A 194 2.68 -19.25 11.78
C GLU A 194 3.66 -20.41 11.78
N TYR A 195 3.33 -21.45 12.52
CA TYR A 195 4.10 -22.68 12.59
C TYR A 195 3.24 -23.87 12.18
N VAL A 196 3.69 -24.58 11.14
CA VAL A 196 3.04 -25.78 10.62
C VAL A 196 3.92 -26.99 10.95
N MET A 197 3.34 -28.03 11.54
CA MET A 197 4.02 -29.26 11.85
C MET A 197 3.28 -30.49 11.29
N ASN A 198 4.08 -31.47 10.88
CA ASN A 198 3.61 -32.79 10.42
C ASN A 198 4.63 -33.85 10.85
N GLU A 199 4.40 -34.45 12.00
CA GLU A 199 5.31 -35.38 12.63
C GLU A 199 4.76 -36.81 12.57
N TRP A 200 5.65 -37.80 12.78
CA TRP A 200 5.33 -39.20 12.85
C TRP A 200 4.49 -39.71 11.66
N LYS A 201 4.91 -39.37 10.44
CA LYS A 201 4.25 -39.77 9.17
C LYS A 201 2.77 -39.32 9.09
N GLY A 202 2.43 -38.19 9.69
CA GLY A 202 1.08 -37.63 9.66
C GLY A 202 0.21 -37.97 10.87
N LEU A 203 0.76 -38.74 11.85
CA LEU A 203 0.01 -38.98 13.08
C LEU A 203 -0.22 -37.74 13.91
N LEU A 204 0.74 -36.79 13.91
CA LEU A 204 0.61 -35.51 14.55
C LEU A 204 0.75 -34.41 13.48
N THR A 205 -0.36 -33.77 13.17
CA THR A 205 -0.40 -32.57 12.28
C THR A 205 -0.98 -31.41 13.05
N GLY A 206 -0.43 -30.21 12.85
CA GLY A 206 -0.93 -29.02 13.51
C GLY A 206 -0.49 -27.73 12.81
N ASN A 207 -1.28 -26.70 13.03
CA ASN A 207 -0.97 -25.32 12.66
C ASN A 207 -1.18 -24.44 13.88
N MET A 208 -0.17 -23.64 14.23
CA MET A 208 -0.22 -22.64 15.29
C MET A 208 -0.08 -21.27 14.64
N LEU A 209 -1.06 -20.41 14.85
CA LEU A 209 -1.05 -19.02 14.43
C LEU A 209 -1.02 -18.12 15.67
N TYR A 210 -0.05 -17.21 15.72
CA TYR A 210 0.01 -16.17 16.72
C TYR A 210 0.09 -14.81 16.04
N GLU A 211 -0.81 -13.92 16.38
CA GLU A 211 -0.84 -12.54 15.91
C GLU A 211 -0.78 -11.57 17.07
N VAL A 212 0.06 -10.58 16.97
CA VAL A 212 0.15 -9.45 17.88
C VAL A 212 0.05 -8.16 17.07
N GLY A 213 -0.82 -7.27 17.50
CA GLY A 213 -1.00 -5.98 16.89
C GLY A 213 -1.71 -5.04 17.84
N ALA A 214 -1.23 -3.80 17.89
CA ALA A 214 -2.00 -2.69 18.41
C ALA A 214 -2.59 -1.97 17.20
N GLY A 215 -3.86 -2.13 16.94
CA GLY A 215 -4.59 -1.42 15.90
C GLY A 215 -5.57 -0.44 16.54
N GLN A 216 -5.69 0.76 16.00
CA GLN A 216 -6.85 1.59 16.26
C GLN A 216 -8.00 1.01 15.44
N GLU A 217 -8.93 0.32 16.09
CA GLU A 217 -10.22 0.02 15.48
C GLU A 217 -10.98 1.33 15.33
N GLN A 218 -11.40 1.66 14.12
CA GLN A 218 -12.35 2.75 13.92
C GLN A 218 -13.65 2.33 14.61
N ARG A 219 -13.91 2.89 15.79
CA ARG A 219 -15.17 2.76 16.44
C ARG A 219 -16.24 3.38 15.53
N ARG A 220 -17.14 2.55 15.03
CA ARG A 220 -18.33 3.01 14.31
C ARG A 220 -19.37 3.30 15.36
N ASP A 221 -19.55 4.56 15.70
CA ASP A 221 -20.68 5.00 16.48
C ASP A 221 -21.86 5.20 15.52
N PHE A 222 -22.94 4.48 15.77
CA PHE A 222 -24.20 4.68 15.05
C PHE A 222 -25.00 5.73 15.81
N ALA A 223 -25.37 6.81 15.14
CA ALA A 223 -26.27 7.81 15.65
C ALA A 223 -27.56 7.80 14.81
N TYR A 224 -28.69 7.86 15.46
CA TYR A 224 -29.96 8.08 14.79
C TYR A 224 -30.10 9.58 14.54
N LEU A 225 -30.34 9.95 13.29
CA LEU A 225 -30.64 11.32 12.90
C LEU A 225 -32.13 11.43 12.60
N GLU A 226 -32.80 12.38 13.23
CA GLU A 226 -34.19 12.67 12.91
C GLU A 226 -34.30 13.22 11.47
N VAL A 227 -35.18 12.61 10.71
CA VAL A 227 -35.43 12.98 9.31
C VAL A 227 -36.93 13.16 9.08
N PRO A 228 -37.38 13.91 8.08
CA PRO A 228 -38.78 14.08 7.77
C PRO A 228 -39.54 12.75 7.65
N ALA A 229 -40.77 12.71 8.10
CA ALA A 229 -41.62 11.51 8.09
C ALA A 229 -41.70 10.90 6.68
N GLY A 230 -41.46 9.57 6.60
CA GLY A 230 -41.46 8.81 5.35
C GLY A 230 -40.09 8.75 4.63
N THR A 231 -39.04 9.42 5.12
CA THR A 231 -37.69 9.39 4.54
C THR A 231 -36.69 8.56 5.32
N GLY A 232 -37.04 8.20 6.57
CA GLY A 232 -36.21 7.35 7.44
C GLY A 232 -36.49 5.85 7.30
N GLN A 233 -35.53 5.04 7.70
CA GLN A 233 -35.64 3.56 7.71
C GLN A 233 -36.22 3.01 9.02
N TYR A 234 -36.25 3.82 10.10
CA TYR A 234 -36.68 3.44 11.42
C TYR A 234 -37.65 4.48 11.97
N ALA A 235 -38.63 4.03 12.76
CA ALA A 235 -39.51 4.90 13.55
C ALA A 235 -39.04 4.84 15.01
N TRP A 236 -38.86 6.00 15.64
CA TRP A 236 -38.59 6.10 17.04
C TRP A 236 -39.94 6.21 17.79
N ASN A 237 -40.14 5.39 18.82
CA ASN A 237 -41.27 5.46 19.72
C ASN A 237 -40.74 5.58 21.13
N ASP A 238 -41.15 6.62 21.80
CA ASP A 238 -40.90 6.83 23.24
C ASP A 238 -41.95 6.06 24.06
N TYR A 239 -41.56 4.88 24.55
CA TYR A 239 -42.46 4.03 25.36
C TYR A 239 -42.52 4.44 26.84
N ASN A 240 -41.54 5.18 27.34
CA ASN A 240 -41.42 5.61 28.74
C ASN A 240 -41.65 7.12 28.93
N SER A 241 -41.82 7.88 27.86
CA SER A 241 -42.08 9.32 27.86
C SER A 241 -41.01 10.13 28.59
N ASP A 242 -39.73 9.75 28.44
CA ASP A 242 -38.61 10.45 29.06
C ASP A 242 -37.91 11.44 28.09
N GLY A 243 -38.38 11.52 26.85
CA GLY A 243 -37.78 12.38 25.79
C GLY A 243 -36.59 11.74 25.15
#